data_fc14bd7db66bb562149ef55a4f07d704
#
_entry.id   fc14bd7db66bb562149ef55a4f07d704
#
_cell.length_a   1.000
_cell.length_b   1.000
_cell.length_c   1.000
_cell.angle_alpha   90.00
_cell.angle_beta   90.00
_cell.angle_gamma   90.00
#
_symmetry.space_group_name_H-M   'P 1'
#
loop_
_entity.id
_entity.type
_entity.pdbx_description
1 polymer ?
#
loop_
_entity_poly.entity_id
_entity_poly.type
_entity_poly.pdbx_seq_one_letter_code
_entity_poly.pdbx_strand_id
1 'polypeptide(L)'
;MMQPTILYGALTATSLLTLLLGIRLFLVWDDLRRIRKELEKTREESYNRNLRVNVSDREVEKLAAQINKNLDYQKELKRETERSRRQLEQSISDIAHDLRTPLTVVKGNLQMLETENLSEQGRDYLKVSSKKAETLKQMVDEFFELSVLESDSKPVELRGLDLIEFLSEFIIENETLIRQHELTPEILFPEKGITVLANRECLTRVFSNLMGNVLKYAKEGFLLQVTREASLCRIRMGNRVEDPDAIDVEHIFDRTYRADKARSDGSAGLGLYIARLLVTKQKGSISAVLEDGRLFFDVMLQIERPMT
;
A
#
# COMPACT_ATOMS: atom_id res chain seq x y z
N MET A 1 -9.12 -83.77 12.22
CA MET A 1 -10.02 -83.25 11.17
C MET A 1 -10.89 -82.17 11.79
N MET A 2 -10.64 -80.88 11.51
CA MET A 2 -11.50 -79.80 11.92
C MET A 2 -12.84 -79.96 11.18
N GLN A 3 -13.94 -79.97 11.93
CA GLN A 3 -15.26 -80.11 11.32
C GLN A 3 -15.51 -78.92 10.35
N PRO A 4 -16.02 -79.12 9.12
CA PRO A 4 -16.21 -78.11 8.11
C PRO A 4 -17.15 -76.96 8.59
N THR A 5 -18.00 -77.21 9.56
CA THR A 5 -18.90 -76.21 10.20
C THR A 5 -18.13 -75.14 10.96
N ILE A 6 -16.98 -75.43 11.61
CA ILE A 6 -16.15 -74.46 12.34
C ILE A 6 -15.41 -73.57 11.34
N LEU A 7 -14.95 -74.17 10.21
CA LEU A 7 -14.28 -73.42 9.15
C LEU A 7 -15.20 -72.38 8.47
N TYR A 8 -16.45 -72.79 8.14
CA TYR A 8 -17.46 -71.90 7.59
C TYR A 8 -17.85 -70.77 8.57
N GLY A 9 -18.00 -71.09 9.85
CA GLY A 9 -18.28 -70.13 10.90
C GLY A 9 -17.16 -69.11 11.07
N ALA A 10 -15.89 -69.53 11.02
CA ALA A 10 -14.75 -68.60 11.06
C ALA A 10 -14.68 -67.72 9.80
N LEU A 11 -14.99 -68.25 8.62
CA LEU A 11 -14.95 -67.51 7.36
C LEU A 11 -16.06 -66.43 7.31
N THR A 12 -17.27 -66.75 7.78
CA THR A 12 -18.39 -65.80 7.89
C THR A 12 -18.11 -64.70 8.91
N ALA A 13 -17.52 -65.05 10.06
CA ALA A 13 -17.14 -64.09 11.09
C ALA A 13 -16.03 -63.08 10.58
N THR A 14 -15.01 -63.61 9.88
CA THR A 14 -13.96 -62.74 9.28
C THR A 14 -14.54 -61.86 8.17
N SER A 15 -15.40 -62.38 7.31
CA SER A 15 -16.07 -61.61 6.28
C SER A 15 -16.97 -60.47 6.85
N LEU A 16 -17.71 -60.76 7.93
CA LEU A 16 -18.50 -59.77 8.62
C LEU A 16 -17.63 -58.69 9.28
N LEU A 17 -16.53 -59.08 9.90
CA LEU A 17 -15.60 -58.17 10.53
C LEU A 17 -14.90 -57.24 9.50
N THR A 18 -14.48 -57.78 8.36
CA THR A 18 -13.89 -56.97 7.26
C THR A 18 -14.89 -56.02 6.67
N LEU A 19 -16.19 -56.43 6.53
CA LEU A 19 -17.25 -55.56 6.06
C LEU A 19 -17.48 -54.41 7.05
N LEU A 20 -17.59 -54.68 8.36
CA LEU A 20 -17.77 -53.64 9.40
C LEU A 20 -16.58 -52.69 9.47
N LEU A 21 -15.34 -53.17 9.34
CA LEU A 21 -14.17 -52.34 9.25
C LEU A 21 -14.17 -51.45 8.00
N GLY A 22 -14.58 -52.02 6.86
CA GLY A 22 -14.69 -51.26 5.61
C GLY A 22 -15.70 -50.12 5.70
N ILE A 23 -16.90 -50.39 6.29
CA ILE A 23 -17.93 -49.36 6.52
C ILE A 23 -17.39 -48.27 7.46
N ARG A 24 -16.72 -48.66 8.56
CA ARG A 24 -16.15 -47.71 9.50
C ARG A 24 -15.09 -46.80 8.87
N LEU A 25 -14.20 -47.40 8.09
CA LEU A 25 -13.15 -46.65 7.36
C LEU A 25 -13.78 -45.68 6.35
N PHE A 26 -14.84 -46.11 5.64
CA PHE A 26 -15.55 -45.28 4.70
C PHE A 26 -16.22 -44.06 5.40
N LEU A 27 -16.86 -44.26 6.54
CA LEU A 27 -17.47 -43.18 7.32
C LEU A 27 -16.43 -42.16 7.80
N VAL A 28 -15.32 -42.65 8.38
CA VAL A 28 -14.23 -41.76 8.81
C VAL A 28 -13.63 -40.99 7.63
N TRP A 29 -13.46 -41.62 6.48
CA TRP A 29 -12.95 -41.00 5.28
C TRP A 29 -13.88 -39.90 4.75
N ASP A 30 -15.19 -40.15 4.76
CA ASP A 30 -16.22 -39.17 4.37
C ASP A 30 -16.27 -37.98 5.33
N ASP A 31 -16.17 -38.22 6.65
CA ASP A 31 -16.10 -37.18 7.69
C ASP A 31 -14.85 -36.29 7.49
N LEU A 32 -13.67 -36.87 7.25
CA LEU A 32 -12.43 -36.11 6.98
C LEU A 32 -12.53 -35.30 5.69
N ARG A 33 -13.19 -35.84 4.66
CA ARG A 33 -13.41 -35.13 3.39
C ARG A 33 -14.33 -33.90 3.58
N ARG A 34 -15.36 -34.02 4.42
CA ARG A 34 -16.24 -32.91 4.79
C ARG A 34 -15.51 -31.84 5.57
N ILE A 35 -14.70 -32.24 6.58
CA ILE A 35 -13.87 -31.30 7.35
C ILE A 35 -12.94 -30.53 6.44
N ARG A 36 -12.25 -31.19 5.50
CA ARG A 36 -11.36 -30.53 4.55
C ARG A 36 -12.10 -29.47 3.73
N LYS A 37 -13.27 -29.82 3.17
CA LYS A 37 -14.07 -28.91 2.35
C LYS A 37 -14.57 -27.68 3.13
N GLU A 38 -14.98 -27.88 4.38
CA GLU A 38 -15.40 -26.78 5.25
C GLU A 38 -14.20 -25.90 5.68
N LEU A 39 -13.02 -26.47 5.89
CA LEU A 39 -11.79 -25.71 6.16
C LEU A 39 -11.40 -24.83 4.96
N GLU A 40 -11.49 -25.36 3.72
CA GLU A 40 -11.22 -24.61 2.51
C GLU A 40 -12.15 -23.37 2.43
N LYS A 41 -13.46 -23.57 2.65
CA LYS A 41 -14.43 -22.46 2.70
C LYS A 41 -14.15 -21.47 3.83
N THR A 42 -13.82 -21.97 5.02
CA THR A 42 -13.48 -21.11 6.17
C THR A 42 -12.28 -20.24 5.89
N ARG A 43 -11.29 -20.77 5.15
CA ARG A 43 -10.11 -20.01 4.70
C ARG A 43 -10.48 -18.92 3.69
N GLU A 44 -11.34 -19.22 2.71
CA GLU A 44 -11.85 -18.23 1.74
C GLU A 44 -12.66 -17.12 2.42
N GLU A 45 -13.42 -17.43 3.45
CA GLU A 45 -14.21 -16.47 4.26
C GLU A 45 -13.36 -15.79 5.37
N SER A 46 -12.04 -15.80 5.26
CA SER A 46 -11.12 -15.15 6.22
C SER A 46 -11.28 -15.66 7.66
N TYR A 47 -11.54 -16.95 7.85
CA TYR A 47 -11.70 -17.64 9.14
C TYR A 47 -12.89 -17.16 9.98
N ASN A 48 -13.90 -16.56 9.37
CA ASN A 48 -15.05 -16.03 10.11
C ASN A 48 -16.14 -17.06 10.43
N ARG A 49 -15.97 -18.33 10.01
CA ARG A 49 -16.93 -19.41 10.18
C ARG A 49 -16.31 -20.60 10.92
N ASN A 50 -17.05 -21.18 11.88
CA ASN A 50 -16.67 -22.41 12.53
C ASN A 50 -17.04 -23.63 11.67
N LEU A 51 -16.31 -24.73 11.82
CA LEU A 51 -16.64 -25.99 11.19
C LEU A 51 -17.99 -26.50 11.73
N ARG A 52 -18.97 -26.65 10.85
CA ARG A 52 -20.24 -27.29 11.15
C ARG A 52 -20.28 -28.63 10.44
N VAL A 53 -19.65 -29.62 11.04
CA VAL A 53 -19.61 -30.97 10.50
C VAL A 53 -20.31 -31.92 11.48
N ASN A 54 -21.32 -32.63 11.00
CA ASN A 54 -21.92 -33.72 11.75
C ASN A 54 -21.08 -34.97 11.47
N VAL A 55 -20.30 -35.41 12.44
CA VAL A 55 -19.31 -36.51 12.30
C VAL A 55 -19.83 -37.74 13.03
N SER A 56 -19.52 -38.90 12.47
CA SER A 56 -19.99 -40.19 12.98
C SER A 56 -19.00 -40.84 13.95
N ASP A 57 -17.73 -40.48 13.87
CA ASP A 57 -16.68 -41.05 14.71
C ASP A 57 -16.27 -40.05 15.83
N ARG A 58 -16.17 -40.56 17.06
CA ARG A 58 -15.87 -39.78 18.27
C ARG A 58 -14.49 -39.10 18.24
N GLU A 59 -13.51 -39.74 17.62
CA GLU A 59 -12.15 -39.15 17.50
C GLU A 59 -12.14 -38.03 16.46
N VAL A 60 -12.89 -38.17 15.38
CA VAL A 60 -13.07 -37.12 14.37
C VAL A 60 -13.84 -35.93 14.97
N GLU A 61 -14.83 -36.18 15.84
CA GLU A 61 -15.55 -35.14 16.59
C GLU A 61 -14.61 -34.33 17.49
N LYS A 62 -13.72 -35.01 18.24
CA LYS A 62 -12.70 -34.33 19.06
C LYS A 62 -11.75 -33.49 18.23
N LEU A 63 -11.32 -33.99 17.05
CA LEU A 63 -10.50 -33.24 16.12
C LEU A 63 -11.22 -31.99 15.62
N ALA A 64 -12.47 -32.11 15.20
CA ALA A 64 -13.27 -30.97 14.75
C ALA A 64 -13.45 -29.92 15.86
N ALA A 65 -13.68 -30.37 17.09
CA ALA A 65 -13.78 -29.49 18.25
C ALA A 65 -12.45 -28.75 18.52
N GLN A 66 -11.31 -29.43 18.41
CA GLN A 66 -9.99 -28.81 18.58
C GLN A 66 -9.67 -27.81 17.46
N ILE A 67 -10.05 -28.11 16.23
CA ILE A 67 -9.92 -27.17 15.11
C ILE A 67 -10.80 -25.94 15.36
N ASN A 68 -12.06 -26.11 15.76
CA ASN A 68 -12.94 -24.97 16.08
C ASN A 68 -12.35 -24.07 17.18
N LYS A 69 -11.81 -24.68 18.25
CA LYS A 69 -11.13 -23.91 19.30
C LYS A 69 -9.94 -23.09 18.77
N ASN A 70 -9.20 -23.68 17.84
CA ASN A 70 -8.07 -22.96 17.21
C ASN A 70 -8.55 -21.83 16.28
N LEU A 71 -9.64 -22.05 15.54
CA LEU A 71 -10.28 -21.01 14.72
C LEU A 71 -10.81 -19.86 15.57
N ASP A 72 -11.45 -20.17 16.71
CA ASP A 72 -11.93 -19.13 17.63
C ASP A 72 -10.79 -18.32 18.23
N TYR A 73 -9.67 -18.98 18.61
CA TYR A 73 -8.46 -18.29 19.06
C TYR A 73 -7.88 -17.37 17.98
N GLN A 74 -7.80 -17.85 16.73
CA GLN A 74 -7.32 -17.02 15.61
C GLN A 74 -8.24 -15.82 15.33
N LYS A 75 -9.58 -16.00 15.45
CA LYS A 75 -10.54 -14.89 15.34
C LYS A 75 -10.31 -13.84 16.41
N GLU A 76 -10.12 -14.27 17.65
CA GLU A 76 -9.91 -13.33 18.75
C GLU A 76 -8.58 -12.58 18.60
N LEU A 77 -7.51 -13.29 18.23
CA LEU A 77 -6.21 -12.68 17.94
C LEU A 77 -6.31 -11.65 16.78
N LYS A 78 -7.04 -11.98 15.73
CA LYS A 78 -7.29 -11.05 14.62
C LYS A 78 -8.05 -9.80 15.08
N ARG A 79 -9.10 -9.99 15.89
CA ARG A 79 -9.89 -8.87 16.46
C ARG A 79 -9.04 -7.99 17.37
N GLU A 80 -8.22 -8.59 18.21
CA GLU A 80 -7.31 -7.85 19.11
C GLU A 80 -6.28 -7.06 18.31
N THR A 81 -5.69 -7.68 17.28
CA THR A 81 -4.77 -7.01 16.35
C THR A 81 -5.44 -5.84 15.63
N GLU A 82 -6.67 -6.02 15.14
CA GLU A 82 -7.42 -4.95 14.49
C GLU A 82 -7.80 -3.82 15.46
N ARG A 83 -8.14 -4.13 16.72
CA ARG A 83 -8.40 -3.13 17.78
C ARG A 83 -7.15 -2.34 18.12
N SER A 84 -6.05 -3.03 18.38
CA SER A 84 -4.76 -2.41 18.67
C SER A 84 -4.29 -1.50 17.54
N ARG A 85 -4.48 -1.94 16.30
CA ARG A 85 -4.19 -1.15 15.11
C ARG A 85 -5.03 0.13 15.05
N ARG A 86 -6.36 0.04 15.23
CA ARG A 86 -7.25 1.22 15.24
C ARG A 86 -6.90 2.20 16.36
N GLN A 87 -6.52 1.68 17.54
CA GLN A 87 -6.07 2.53 18.65
C GLN A 87 -4.78 3.27 18.30
N LEU A 88 -3.84 2.60 17.63
CA LEU A 88 -2.61 3.24 17.15
C LEU A 88 -2.91 4.32 16.09
N GLU A 89 -3.78 4.03 15.13
CA GLU A 89 -4.25 4.99 14.11
C GLU A 89 -4.84 6.24 14.76
N GLN A 90 -5.74 6.05 15.73
CA GLN A 90 -6.36 7.15 16.46
C GLN A 90 -5.31 7.96 17.24
N SER A 91 -4.41 7.30 17.96
CA SER A 91 -3.35 7.97 18.71
C SER A 91 -2.42 8.81 17.81
N ILE A 92 -2.09 8.29 16.63
CA ILE A 92 -1.27 9.03 15.65
C ILE A 92 -2.04 10.24 15.11
N SER A 93 -3.35 10.08 14.84
CA SER A 93 -4.22 11.18 14.41
C SER A 93 -4.27 12.29 15.45
N ASP A 94 -4.46 11.92 16.72
CA ASP A 94 -4.54 12.86 17.83
C ASP A 94 -3.20 13.61 18.01
N ILE A 95 -2.08 12.89 17.99
CA ILE A 95 -0.73 13.49 18.07
C ILE A 95 -0.48 14.45 16.91
N ALA A 96 -0.83 14.08 15.67
CA ALA A 96 -0.66 14.94 14.52
C ALA A 96 -1.49 16.22 14.63
N HIS A 97 -2.74 16.12 15.09
CA HIS A 97 -3.60 17.26 15.35
C HIS A 97 -3.00 18.18 16.44
N ASP A 98 -2.54 17.59 17.53
CA ASP A 98 -1.97 18.32 18.66
C ASP A 98 -0.62 18.99 18.33
N LEU A 99 0.13 18.43 17.38
CA LEU A 99 1.35 19.06 16.85
C LEU A 99 1.03 20.16 15.82
N ARG A 100 -0.01 20.01 15.01
CA ARG A 100 -0.39 21.00 13.99
C ARG A 100 -0.85 22.31 14.62
N THR A 101 -1.56 22.25 15.73
CA THR A 101 -2.12 23.42 16.41
C THR A 101 -1.04 24.38 16.90
N PRO A 102 -0.05 24.01 17.76
CA PRO A 102 1.01 24.93 18.18
C PRO A 102 1.88 25.39 17.01
N LEU A 103 2.08 24.54 16.00
CA LEU A 103 2.87 24.90 14.83
C LEU A 103 2.18 25.96 13.98
N THR A 104 0.86 25.92 13.87
CA THR A 104 0.06 26.96 13.21
C THR A 104 0.17 28.30 13.95
N VAL A 105 0.18 28.29 15.29
CA VAL A 105 0.40 29.49 16.11
C VAL A 105 1.81 30.05 15.90
N VAL A 106 2.82 29.20 15.91
CA VAL A 106 4.22 29.61 15.63
C VAL A 106 4.32 30.28 14.25
N LYS A 107 3.74 29.63 13.23
CA LYS A 107 3.74 30.18 11.85
C LYS A 107 3.00 31.53 11.79
N GLY A 108 1.83 31.66 12.43
CA GLY A 108 1.10 32.93 12.49
C GLY A 108 1.90 34.04 13.16
N ASN A 109 2.58 33.74 14.27
CA ASN A 109 3.43 34.74 14.94
C ASN A 109 4.64 35.16 14.06
N LEU A 110 5.25 34.19 13.35
CA LEU A 110 6.34 34.51 12.42
C LEU A 110 5.85 35.39 11.26
N GLN A 111 4.64 35.15 10.72
CA GLN A 111 4.02 35.98 9.68
C GLN A 111 3.71 37.40 10.19
N MET A 112 3.26 37.55 11.43
CA MET A 112 3.06 38.88 12.04
C MET A 112 4.38 39.64 12.18
N LEU A 113 5.47 38.95 12.53
CA LEU A 113 6.80 39.55 12.60
C LEU A 113 7.33 40.03 11.24
N GLU A 114 6.88 39.46 10.11
CA GLU A 114 7.22 39.92 8.76
C GLU A 114 6.74 41.34 8.48
N THR A 115 5.68 41.81 9.19
CA THR A 115 5.12 43.17 9.06
C THR A 115 5.81 44.18 9.98
N GLU A 116 6.66 43.72 10.89
CA GLU A 116 7.37 44.58 11.86
C GLU A 116 8.66 45.15 11.28
N ASN A 117 9.13 46.23 11.87
CA ASN A 117 10.33 46.93 11.43
C ASN A 117 11.60 46.25 12.01
N LEU A 118 11.97 45.13 11.42
CA LEU A 118 13.12 44.31 11.85
C LEU A 118 14.44 44.83 11.26
N SER A 119 15.51 44.63 12.00
CA SER A 119 16.88 44.78 11.45
C SER A 119 17.12 43.77 10.33
N GLU A 120 18.12 43.99 9.48
CA GLU A 120 18.50 43.07 8.42
C GLU A 120 18.74 41.66 8.96
N GLN A 121 19.52 41.57 10.04
CA GLN A 121 19.79 40.31 10.74
C GLN A 121 18.51 39.68 11.35
N GLY A 122 17.58 40.49 11.85
CA GLY A 122 16.26 40.03 12.35
C GLY A 122 15.41 39.41 11.24
N ARG A 123 15.43 40.01 10.05
CA ARG A 123 14.74 39.45 8.86
C ARG A 123 15.31 38.11 8.43
N ASP A 124 16.66 37.95 8.46
CA ASP A 124 17.29 36.68 8.14
C ASP A 124 16.90 35.58 9.12
N TYR A 125 16.91 35.88 10.43
CA TYR A 125 16.45 34.92 11.44
C TYR A 125 14.99 34.55 11.27
N LEU A 126 14.14 35.51 10.97
CA LEU A 126 12.72 35.30 10.71
C LEU A 126 12.50 34.39 9.50
N LYS A 127 13.20 34.68 8.38
CA LYS A 127 13.13 33.84 7.16
C LYS A 127 13.54 32.39 7.41
N VAL A 128 14.64 32.17 8.16
CA VAL A 128 15.10 30.82 8.52
C VAL A 128 14.08 30.13 9.43
N SER A 129 13.53 30.83 10.42
CA SER A 129 12.55 30.29 11.36
C SER A 129 11.24 29.91 10.66
N SER A 130 10.73 30.78 9.78
CA SER A 130 9.53 30.52 8.97
C SER A 130 9.71 29.30 8.07
N LYS A 131 10.87 29.18 7.40
CA LYS A 131 11.21 28.01 6.59
C LYS A 131 11.25 26.73 7.42
N LYS A 132 11.82 26.77 8.64
CA LYS A 132 11.88 25.61 9.53
C LYS A 132 10.52 25.23 10.09
N ALA A 133 9.65 26.19 10.42
CA ALA A 133 8.29 25.94 10.86
C ALA A 133 7.44 25.28 9.75
N GLU A 134 7.57 25.75 8.49
CA GLU A 134 6.90 25.14 7.35
C GLU A 134 7.38 23.70 7.09
N THR A 135 8.69 23.49 7.15
CA THR A 135 9.29 22.14 7.03
C THR A 135 8.77 21.20 8.10
N LEU A 136 8.68 21.64 9.36
CA LEU A 136 8.18 20.82 10.46
C LEU A 136 6.69 20.46 10.26
N LYS A 137 5.88 21.43 9.84
CA LYS A 137 4.48 21.20 9.50
C LYS A 137 4.36 20.11 8.42
N GLN A 138 5.11 20.22 7.34
CA GLN A 138 5.10 19.25 6.26
C GLN A 138 5.51 17.85 6.74
N MET A 139 6.54 17.74 7.59
CA MET A 139 6.96 16.47 8.19
C MET A 139 5.85 15.82 9.03
N VAL A 140 5.13 16.62 9.83
CA VAL A 140 4.01 16.13 10.65
C VAL A 140 2.88 15.61 9.75
N ASP A 141 2.53 16.36 8.70
CA ASP A 141 1.47 15.99 7.76
C ASP A 141 1.84 14.70 6.98
N GLU A 142 3.09 14.59 6.49
CA GLU A 142 3.62 13.38 5.83
C GLU A 142 3.66 12.16 6.76
N PHE A 143 4.09 12.35 8.02
CA PHE A 143 4.12 11.28 9.01
C PHE A 143 2.72 10.75 9.33
N PHE A 144 1.75 11.65 9.50
CA PHE A 144 0.36 11.28 9.73
C PHE A 144 -0.22 10.51 8.53
N GLU A 145 -0.04 11.04 7.31
CA GLU A 145 -0.48 10.38 6.07
C GLU A 145 0.10 8.97 5.95
N LEU A 146 1.40 8.83 6.18
CA LEU A 146 2.07 7.53 6.15
C LEU A 146 1.47 6.56 7.15
N SER A 147 1.22 7.00 8.38
CA SER A 147 0.66 6.16 9.44
C SER A 147 -0.75 5.66 9.09
N VAL A 148 -1.57 6.52 8.49
CA VAL A 148 -2.90 6.13 7.98
C VAL A 148 -2.77 5.14 6.82
N LEU A 149 -1.86 5.40 5.86
CA LEU A 149 -1.66 4.53 4.71
C LEU A 149 -1.12 3.14 5.08
N GLU A 150 -0.21 3.05 6.03
CA GLU A 150 0.33 1.76 6.52
C GLU A 150 -0.71 0.97 7.34
N SER A 151 -1.56 1.67 8.08
CA SER A 151 -2.57 1.05 8.92
C SER A 151 -3.83 0.63 8.14
N ASP A 152 -4.21 1.34 7.09
CA ASP A 152 -5.41 1.04 6.31
C ASP A 152 -5.18 -0.11 5.33
N SER A 153 -5.68 -1.31 5.69
CA SER A 153 -5.68 -2.49 4.82
C SER A 153 -6.86 -2.55 3.85
N LYS A 154 -7.75 -1.56 3.87
CA LYS A 154 -8.89 -1.56 2.95
C LYS A 154 -8.40 -1.38 1.51
N PRO A 155 -8.90 -2.18 0.59
CA PRO A 155 -8.60 -1.97 -0.82
C PRO A 155 -9.13 -0.60 -1.26
N VAL A 156 -8.29 0.14 -1.98
CA VAL A 156 -8.70 1.39 -2.60
C VAL A 156 -9.67 1.09 -3.74
N GLU A 157 -10.77 1.84 -3.80
CA GLU A 157 -11.71 1.70 -4.92
C GLU A 157 -11.07 2.21 -6.20
N LEU A 158 -10.93 1.32 -7.20
CA LEU A 158 -10.38 1.64 -8.50
C LEU A 158 -11.52 1.85 -9.49
N ARG A 159 -11.45 2.91 -10.31
CA ARG A 159 -12.40 3.24 -11.37
C ARG A 159 -11.65 3.52 -12.65
N GLY A 160 -12.34 3.40 -13.80
CA GLY A 160 -11.80 3.85 -15.07
C GLY A 160 -11.52 5.36 -15.02
N LEU A 161 -10.28 5.76 -15.28
CA LEU A 161 -9.82 7.15 -15.29
C LEU A 161 -9.13 7.43 -16.63
N ASP A 162 -9.55 8.49 -17.34
CA ASP A 162 -8.79 9.00 -18.48
C ASP A 162 -7.47 9.60 -17.96
N LEU A 163 -6.37 8.90 -18.26
CA LEU A 163 -5.06 9.27 -17.75
C LEU A 163 -4.52 10.54 -18.38
N ILE A 164 -4.80 10.78 -19.68
CA ILE A 164 -4.29 11.95 -20.38
C ILE A 164 -4.99 13.21 -19.91
N GLU A 165 -6.31 13.15 -19.74
CA GLU A 165 -7.09 14.24 -19.14
C GLU A 165 -6.58 14.56 -17.73
N PHE A 166 -6.46 13.53 -16.89
CA PHE A 166 -5.95 13.68 -15.51
C PHE A 166 -4.57 14.34 -15.44
N LEU A 167 -3.60 13.86 -16.24
CA LEU A 167 -2.24 14.42 -16.23
C LEU A 167 -2.19 15.83 -16.80
N SER A 168 -3.03 16.14 -17.80
CA SER A 168 -3.14 17.48 -18.37
C SER A 168 -3.66 18.49 -17.33
N GLU A 169 -4.74 18.13 -16.63
CA GLU A 169 -5.26 18.93 -15.51
C GLU A 169 -4.21 19.12 -14.42
N PHE A 170 -3.53 18.04 -14.02
CA PHE A 170 -2.48 18.08 -13.01
C PHE A 170 -1.34 19.06 -13.38
N ILE A 171 -0.90 19.08 -14.64
CA ILE A 171 0.13 20.04 -15.10
C ILE A 171 -0.38 21.46 -15.09
N ILE A 172 -1.63 21.71 -15.53
CA ILE A 172 -2.25 23.03 -15.50
C ILE A 172 -2.36 23.56 -14.07
N GLU A 173 -2.81 22.74 -13.12
CA GLU A 173 -2.90 23.10 -11.70
C GLU A 173 -1.54 23.47 -11.10
N ASN A 174 -0.45 22.88 -11.59
CA ASN A 174 0.91 23.14 -11.12
C ASN A 174 1.68 24.17 -11.98
N GLU A 175 1.07 24.78 -13.02
CA GLU A 175 1.74 25.69 -13.95
C GLU A 175 2.43 26.86 -13.24
N THR A 176 1.78 27.47 -12.25
CA THR A 176 2.35 28.58 -11.49
C THR A 176 3.64 28.20 -10.77
N LEU A 177 3.66 27.01 -10.13
CA LEU A 177 4.85 26.50 -9.43
C LEU A 177 5.97 26.15 -10.41
N ILE A 178 5.65 25.51 -11.53
CA ILE A 178 6.59 25.18 -12.59
C ILE A 178 7.28 26.44 -13.11
N ARG A 179 6.51 27.48 -13.40
CA ARG A 179 7.03 28.80 -13.85
C ARG A 179 7.88 29.49 -12.78
N GLN A 180 7.48 29.47 -11.51
CA GLN A 180 8.25 30.06 -10.40
C GLN A 180 9.61 29.42 -10.23
N HIS A 181 9.75 28.13 -10.58
CA HIS A 181 11.04 27.41 -10.55
C HIS A 181 11.77 27.45 -11.90
N GLU A 182 11.28 28.25 -12.86
CA GLU A 182 11.87 28.42 -14.21
C GLU A 182 12.06 27.09 -14.98
N LEU A 183 11.17 26.10 -14.72
CA LEU A 183 11.24 24.80 -15.36
C LEU A 183 10.45 24.74 -16.67
N THR A 184 11.02 24.06 -17.67
CA THR A 184 10.34 23.78 -18.94
C THR A 184 9.91 22.31 -18.98
N PRO A 185 8.58 22.02 -19.00
CA PRO A 185 8.08 20.65 -19.11
C PRO A 185 8.16 20.16 -20.56
N GLU A 186 8.74 18.97 -20.76
CA GLU A 186 8.65 18.19 -21.98
C GLU A 186 7.54 17.15 -21.81
N ILE A 187 6.42 17.32 -22.53
CA ILE A 187 5.23 16.48 -22.37
C ILE A 187 5.04 15.62 -23.62
N LEU A 188 5.11 14.30 -23.46
CA LEU A 188 4.97 13.32 -24.55
C LEU A 188 3.80 12.39 -24.27
N PHE A 189 2.63 12.75 -24.78
CA PHE A 189 1.40 11.96 -24.66
C PHE A 189 1.06 11.26 -25.98
N PRO A 190 0.46 10.05 -25.92
CA PRO A 190 -0.02 9.37 -27.13
C PRO A 190 -1.24 10.10 -27.72
N GLU A 191 -1.43 9.99 -29.05
CA GLU A 191 -2.57 10.62 -29.73
C GLU A 191 -3.94 10.09 -29.27
N LYS A 192 -4.00 8.85 -28.77
CA LYS A 192 -5.23 8.23 -28.27
C LYS A 192 -5.24 8.24 -26.76
N GLY A 193 -6.38 8.62 -26.15
CA GLY A 193 -6.62 8.51 -24.72
C GLY A 193 -6.39 7.10 -24.19
N ILE A 194 -5.94 7.00 -22.94
CA ILE A 194 -5.72 5.74 -22.24
C ILE A 194 -6.52 5.79 -20.94
N THR A 195 -7.50 4.87 -20.81
CA THR A 195 -8.22 4.67 -19.58
C THR A 195 -7.51 3.64 -18.71
N VAL A 196 -7.15 4.02 -17.49
CA VAL A 196 -6.50 3.16 -16.49
C VAL A 196 -7.44 2.88 -15.32
N LEU A 197 -7.26 1.73 -14.67
CA LEU A 197 -7.94 1.41 -13.41
C LEU A 197 -7.19 2.07 -12.25
N ALA A 198 -7.70 3.18 -11.75
CA ALA A 198 -7.03 3.95 -10.72
C ALA A 198 -8.03 4.67 -9.77
N ASN A 199 -7.49 5.15 -8.66
CA ASN A 199 -8.15 6.11 -7.78
C ASN A 199 -7.54 7.49 -8.01
N ARG A 200 -8.37 8.47 -8.39
CA ARG A 200 -7.93 9.82 -8.73
C ARG A 200 -7.16 10.51 -7.59
N GLU A 201 -7.67 10.42 -6.35
CA GLU A 201 -7.04 11.05 -5.19
C GLU A 201 -5.66 10.46 -4.90
N CYS A 202 -5.54 9.13 -4.96
CA CYS A 202 -4.26 8.44 -4.81
C CYS A 202 -3.27 8.86 -5.90
N LEU A 203 -3.69 8.94 -7.17
CA LEU A 203 -2.82 9.40 -8.26
C LEU A 203 -2.40 10.85 -8.12
N THR A 204 -3.33 11.74 -7.74
CA THR A 204 -2.99 13.14 -7.46
C THR A 204 -1.87 13.22 -6.41
N ARG A 205 -1.97 12.40 -5.36
CA ARG A 205 -0.95 12.37 -4.32
C ARG A 205 0.38 11.78 -4.78
N VAL A 206 0.35 10.72 -5.60
CA VAL A 206 1.55 10.15 -6.23
C VAL A 206 2.28 11.21 -7.05
N PHE A 207 1.56 11.87 -7.98
CA PHE A 207 2.17 12.87 -8.85
C PHE A 207 2.57 14.14 -8.13
N SER A 208 1.88 14.55 -7.05
CA SER A 208 2.32 15.64 -6.18
C SER A 208 3.65 15.34 -5.51
N ASN A 209 3.88 14.12 -5.03
CA ASN A 209 5.16 13.71 -4.46
C ASN A 209 6.28 13.68 -5.52
N LEU A 210 6.00 13.19 -6.73
CA LEU A 210 6.97 13.20 -7.82
C LEU A 210 7.26 14.62 -8.31
N MET A 211 6.23 15.47 -8.46
CA MET A 211 6.39 16.88 -8.83
C MET A 211 7.19 17.65 -7.77
N GLY A 212 6.94 17.38 -6.49
CA GLY A 212 7.73 17.97 -5.40
C GLY A 212 9.23 17.67 -5.53
N ASN A 213 9.59 16.46 -5.94
CA ASN A 213 10.98 16.12 -6.25
C ASN A 213 11.50 16.87 -7.48
N VAL A 214 10.72 16.94 -8.54
CA VAL A 214 11.09 17.72 -9.75
C VAL A 214 11.32 19.19 -9.40
N LEU A 215 10.38 19.84 -8.73
CA LEU A 215 10.50 21.25 -8.32
C LEU A 215 11.72 21.50 -7.44
N LYS A 216 12.13 20.51 -6.65
CA LYS A 216 13.27 20.64 -5.73
C LYS A 216 14.63 20.40 -6.39
N TYR A 217 14.70 19.46 -7.36
CA TYR A 217 15.97 18.97 -7.88
C TYR A 217 16.20 19.26 -9.37
N ALA A 218 15.17 19.57 -10.15
CA ALA A 218 15.33 19.94 -11.55
C ALA A 218 15.90 21.36 -11.68
N LYS A 219 16.75 21.57 -12.70
CA LYS A 219 17.34 22.89 -12.99
C LYS A 219 16.79 23.55 -14.26
N GLU A 220 16.53 22.77 -15.30
CA GLU A 220 16.16 23.29 -16.63
C GLU A 220 14.74 22.88 -17.03
N GLY A 221 14.34 21.67 -16.64
CA GLY A 221 13.05 21.11 -16.99
C GLY A 221 12.91 19.67 -16.59
N PHE A 222 11.77 19.09 -16.95
CA PHE A 222 11.45 17.69 -16.67
C PHE A 222 10.68 17.06 -17.82
N LEU A 223 10.78 15.75 -17.96
CA LEU A 223 9.99 14.94 -18.88
C LEU A 223 8.76 14.38 -18.17
N LEU A 224 7.61 14.43 -18.83
CA LEU A 224 6.42 13.65 -18.50
C LEU A 224 5.96 12.90 -19.74
N GLN A 225 6.15 11.59 -19.77
CA GLN A 225 5.83 10.74 -20.90
C GLN A 225 4.84 9.64 -20.52
N VAL A 226 3.89 9.37 -21.40
CA VAL A 226 2.93 8.26 -21.26
C VAL A 226 3.11 7.31 -22.44
N THR A 227 3.31 6.02 -22.13
CA THR A 227 3.42 4.96 -23.13
C THR A 227 2.54 3.78 -22.78
N ARG A 228 1.97 3.15 -23.81
CA ARG A 228 1.16 1.95 -23.65
C ARG A 228 2.03 0.72 -23.82
N GLU A 229 2.00 -0.20 -22.85
CA GLU A 229 2.73 -1.46 -22.85
C GLU A 229 1.78 -2.64 -22.67
N ALA A 230 1.30 -3.22 -23.75
CA ALA A 230 0.31 -4.31 -23.74
C ALA A 230 -0.94 -3.99 -22.89
N SER A 231 -1.05 -4.57 -21.69
CA SER A 231 -2.15 -4.36 -20.74
C SER A 231 -1.83 -3.32 -19.65
N LEU A 232 -0.64 -2.73 -19.68
CA LEU A 232 -0.18 -1.73 -18.75
C LEU A 232 0.04 -0.39 -19.44
N CYS A 233 -0.04 0.67 -18.65
CA CYS A 233 0.36 2.01 -19.04
C CYS A 233 1.56 2.42 -18.20
N ARG A 234 2.65 2.83 -18.86
CA ARG A 234 3.81 3.43 -18.21
C ARG A 234 3.68 4.94 -18.25
N ILE A 235 3.83 5.56 -17.09
CA ILE A 235 3.95 7.01 -16.92
C ILE A 235 5.37 7.26 -16.41
N ARG A 236 6.19 7.90 -17.24
CA ARG A 236 7.57 8.25 -16.91
C ARG A 236 7.65 9.72 -16.59
N MET A 237 8.14 10.07 -15.40
CA MET A 237 8.39 11.44 -14.97
C MET A 237 9.81 11.55 -14.43
N GLY A 238 10.57 12.55 -14.87
CA GLY A 238 11.94 12.70 -14.39
C GLY A 238 12.65 13.92 -14.91
N ASN A 239 13.81 14.19 -14.34
CA ASN A 239 14.63 15.37 -14.63
C ASN A 239 16.12 15.05 -14.58
N ARG A 240 16.94 15.96 -15.11
CA ARG A 240 18.39 15.92 -14.96
C ARG A 240 18.77 16.15 -13.50
N VAL A 241 19.74 15.38 -13.01
CA VAL A 241 20.25 15.48 -11.63
C VAL A 241 21.72 15.96 -11.64
N GLU A 242 22.12 16.67 -10.56
CA GLU A 242 23.49 17.22 -10.46
C GLU A 242 24.55 16.16 -10.25
N ASP A 243 24.25 15.19 -9.42
CA ASP A 243 25.18 14.16 -8.95
C ASP A 243 24.51 12.79 -9.05
N PRO A 244 24.55 12.19 -10.25
CA PRO A 244 23.94 10.88 -10.47
C PRO A 244 24.51 9.78 -9.58
N ASP A 245 25.82 9.84 -9.29
CA ASP A 245 26.53 8.82 -8.51
C ASP A 245 26.14 8.83 -7.01
N ALA A 246 25.60 9.95 -6.52
CA ALA A 246 25.10 10.05 -5.15
C ALA A 246 23.71 9.45 -4.94
N ILE A 247 23.04 8.99 -6.02
CA ILE A 247 21.68 8.49 -5.96
C ILE A 247 21.68 6.95 -5.99
N ASP A 248 21.24 6.36 -4.89
CA ASP A 248 20.97 4.93 -4.83
C ASP A 248 19.52 4.65 -5.28
N VAL A 249 19.35 4.25 -6.54
CA VAL A 249 18.04 3.99 -7.15
C VAL A 249 17.34 2.77 -6.57
N GLU A 250 18.09 1.82 -5.97
CA GLU A 250 17.50 0.62 -5.34
C GLU A 250 16.80 0.97 -4.03
N HIS A 251 17.35 1.93 -3.29
CA HIS A 251 16.88 2.34 -1.98
C HIS A 251 16.09 3.66 -2.00
N ILE A 252 15.92 4.31 -3.17
CA ILE A 252 15.29 5.65 -3.27
C ILE A 252 13.84 5.70 -2.76
N PHE A 253 13.15 4.56 -2.76
CA PHE A 253 11.81 4.41 -2.21
C PHE A 253 11.79 3.90 -0.76
N ASP A 254 12.94 3.73 -0.11
CA ASP A 254 12.96 3.31 1.28
C ASP A 254 12.52 4.44 2.20
N ARG A 255 11.89 4.06 3.31
CA ARG A 255 11.44 5.02 4.31
C ARG A 255 12.61 5.88 4.80
N THR A 256 12.47 7.21 4.70
CA THR A 256 13.49 8.17 5.10
C THR A 256 14.79 8.16 4.27
N TYR A 257 14.81 7.53 3.08
CA TYR A 257 15.96 7.64 2.19
C TYR A 257 16.20 9.08 1.77
N ARG A 258 17.47 9.50 1.80
CA ARG A 258 17.91 10.83 1.41
C ARG A 258 19.32 10.73 0.84
N ALA A 259 19.53 11.23 -0.38
CA ALA A 259 20.88 11.41 -0.89
C ALA A 259 21.67 12.38 0.00
N ASP A 260 22.97 12.18 0.16
CA ASP A 260 23.79 12.88 1.17
C ASP A 260 23.68 14.41 1.12
N LYS A 261 23.59 15.02 -0.06
CA LYS A 261 23.39 16.46 -0.22
C LYS A 261 22.02 16.97 0.22
N ALA A 262 20.99 16.10 0.24
CA ALA A 262 19.63 16.46 0.65
C ALA A 262 19.43 16.50 2.17
N ARG A 263 20.43 16.12 2.97
CA ARG A 263 20.35 16.12 4.44
C ARG A 263 20.12 17.50 5.05
N SER A 264 20.56 18.57 4.38
CA SER A 264 20.43 19.95 4.87
C SER A 264 19.05 20.59 4.66
N ASP A 265 18.24 20.08 3.72
CA ASP A 265 17.02 20.75 3.25
C ASP A 265 15.78 20.52 4.12
N GLY A 266 15.86 19.67 5.15
CA GLY A 266 14.80 19.51 6.16
C GLY A 266 13.61 18.67 5.74
N SER A 267 13.49 18.11 4.51
CA SER A 267 12.39 17.22 4.14
C SER A 267 12.51 15.85 4.84
N ALA A 268 11.40 15.22 5.21
CA ALA A 268 11.40 13.93 5.90
C ALA A 268 11.88 12.74 5.04
N GLY A 269 11.93 12.90 3.70
CA GLY A 269 12.27 11.81 2.77
C GLY A 269 11.16 10.77 2.63
N LEU A 270 9.92 11.11 3.02
CA LEU A 270 8.77 10.19 3.01
C LEU A 270 8.00 10.22 1.69
N GLY A 271 8.10 11.27 0.89
CA GLY A 271 7.26 11.48 -0.30
C GLY A 271 7.33 10.35 -1.33
N LEU A 272 8.53 9.84 -1.65
CA LEU A 272 8.69 8.72 -2.59
C LEU A 272 8.19 7.40 -2.00
N TYR A 273 8.41 7.16 -0.71
CA TYR A 273 7.86 6.00 -0.02
C TYR A 273 6.32 6.01 -0.03
N ILE A 274 5.70 7.17 0.25
CA ILE A 274 4.25 7.37 0.16
C ILE A 274 3.75 7.11 -1.27
N ALA A 275 4.45 7.64 -2.29
CA ALA A 275 4.11 7.38 -3.69
C ALA A 275 4.13 5.88 -4.01
N ARG A 276 5.16 5.13 -3.56
CA ARG A 276 5.25 3.67 -3.73
C ARG A 276 4.09 2.94 -3.06
N LEU A 277 3.73 3.30 -1.83
CA LEU A 277 2.60 2.71 -1.12
C LEU A 277 1.28 2.94 -1.86
N LEU A 278 1.02 4.17 -2.31
CA LEU A 278 -0.20 4.54 -3.02
C LEU A 278 -0.32 3.84 -4.37
N VAL A 279 0.76 3.71 -5.13
CA VAL A 279 0.79 2.95 -6.39
C VAL A 279 0.54 1.47 -6.13
N THR A 280 1.18 0.89 -5.11
CA THR A 280 0.99 -0.52 -4.74
C THR A 280 -0.46 -0.82 -4.30
N LYS A 281 -1.09 0.09 -3.54
CA LYS A 281 -2.51 -0.03 -3.16
C LYS A 281 -3.46 -0.03 -4.37
N GLN A 282 -3.04 0.57 -5.47
CA GLN A 282 -3.77 0.58 -6.75
C GLN A 282 -3.38 -0.60 -7.67
N LYS A 283 -2.66 -1.61 -7.15
CA LYS A 283 -2.16 -2.78 -7.91
C LYS A 283 -1.22 -2.39 -9.06
N GLY A 284 -0.61 -1.22 -8.99
CA GLY A 284 0.45 -0.74 -9.86
C GLY A 284 1.84 -1.03 -9.30
N SER A 285 2.86 -0.60 -10.01
CA SER A 285 4.26 -0.58 -9.54
C SER A 285 4.93 0.74 -9.88
N ILE A 286 5.91 1.12 -9.09
CA ILE A 286 6.76 2.28 -9.34
C ILE A 286 8.23 1.85 -9.21
N SER A 287 9.05 2.33 -10.12
CA SER A 287 10.49 2.12 -10.12
C SER A 287 11.23 3.40 -10.45
N ALA A 288 12.50 3.47 -10.10
CA ALA A 288 13.38 4.56 -10.47
C ALA A 288 14.49 4.04 -11.38
N VAL A 289 14.87 4.83 -12.37
CA VAL A 289 15.93 4.51 -13.32
C VAL A 289 16.79 5.75 -13.53
N LEU A 290 18.10 5.56 -13.54
CA LEU A 290 19.07 6.59 -13.85
C LEU A 290 19.62 6.34 -15.26
N GLU A 291 19.30 7.22 -16.21
CA GLU A 291 19.70 7.13 -17.61
C GLU A 291 20.28 8.47 -18.06
N ASP A 292 21.45 8.49 -18.63
CA ASP A 292 22.12 9.68 -19.20
C ASP A 292 22.14 10.92 -18.27
N GLY A 293 22.35 10.69 -16.95
CA GLY A 293 22.36 11.74 -15.94
C GLY A 293 20.98 12.32 -15.62
N ARG A 294 19.91 11.61 -16.01
CA ARG A 294 18.52 11.91 -15.66
C ARG A 294 17.96 10.83 -14.75
N LEU A 295 17.31 11.24 -13.69
CA LEU A 295 16.56 10.35 -12.81
C LEU A 295 15.10 10.31 -13.29
N PHE A 296 14.62 9.12 -13.61
CA PHE A 296 13.24 8.86 -14.01
C PHE A 296 12.52 8.01 -13.00
N PHE A 297 11.26 8.32 -12.78
CA PHE A 297 10.30 7.51 -12.04
C PHE A 297 9.28 6.93 -13.01
N ASP A 298 9.21 5.62 -13.10
CA ASP A 298 8.28 4.88 -13.95
C ASP A 298 7.13 4.34 -13.11
N VAL A 299 5.92 4.85 -13.33
CA VAL A 299 4.69 4.37 -12.70
C VAL A 299 3.96 3.49 -13.70
N MET A 300 3.66 2.24 -13.30
CA MET A 300 2.95 1.26 -14.12
C MET A 300 1.54 1.06 -13.57
N LEU A 301 0.52 1.27 -14.40
CA LEU A 301 -0.90 1.08 -14.05
C LEU A 301 -1.59 0.12 -15.01
N GLN A 302 -2.64 -0.55 -14.55
CA GLN A 302 -3.44 -1.42 -15.39
C GLN A 302 -4.35 -0.60 -16.30
N ILE A 303 -4.33 -0.90 -17.61
CA ILE A 303 -5.27 -0.33 -18.57
C ILE A 303 -6.63 -1.02 -18.36
N GLU A 304 -7.69 -0.22 -18.29
CA GLU A 304 -9.04 -0.74 -18.29
C GLU A 304 -9.33 -1.47 -19.59
N ARG A 305 -9.72 -2.74 -19.51
CA ARG A 305 -10.15 -3.46 -20.72
C ARG A 305 -11.54 -2.98 -21.09
N PRO A 306 -11.80 -2.58 -22.33
CA PRO A 306 -13.16 -2.32 -22.76
C PRO A 306 -13.99 -3.59 -22.49
N MET A 307 -15.13 -3.44 -21.82
CA MET A 307 -16.09 -4.54 -21.72
C MET A 307 -16.55 -4.88 -23.13
N THR A 308 -16.11 -6.06 -23.62
CA THR A 308 -16.58 -6.66 -24.86
C THR A 308 -17.97 -7.22 -24.69
#